data_9b50719a81ff17bf68e6506ef3c6f33e
#
_entry.id   9b50719a81ff17bf68e6506ef3c6f33e
#
_cell.length_a   1.000
_cell.length_b   1.000
_cell.length_c   1.000
_cell.angle_alpha   90.00
_cell.angle_beta   90.00
_cell.angle_gamma   90.00
#
_symmetry.space_group_name_H-M   'P 1'
#
loop_
_entity.id
_entity.type
_entity.pdbx_description
1 polymer ?
#
loop_
_entity_poly.entity_id
_entity_poly.type
_entity_poly.pdbx_seq_one_letter_code
_entity_poly.pdbx_strand_id
1 'polypeptide(L)'
;FKDITPQAPTHILIIPRKPIQSLKQIQKEDQELLGHLLLKGTEIANAAGLKSWRTVINTGEEAGQTVFHLHIHIIGGRKLSWPPG
;
A
#
# COMPACT_ATOMS: atom_id res chain seq x y z
N PHE A 1 -8.75 -1.67 3.80
CA PHE A 1 -9.36 -1.08 5.00
C PHE A 1 -8.53 0.10 5.52
N LYS A 2 -9.09 0.87 6.44
CA LYS A 2 -8.39 2.04 6.99
C LYS A 2 -7.31 1.61 7.98
N ASP A 3 -6.19 2.36 7.99
CA ASP A 3 -5.12 2.15 8.97
C ASP A 3 -5.59 2.64 10.35
N ILE A 4 -5.25 1.87 11.39
CA ILE A 4 -5.59 2.22 12.79
C ILE A 4 -4.66 3.31 13.34
N THR A 5 -3.51 3.53 12.69
CA THR A 5 -2.56 4.59 13.04
C THR A 5 -2.30 5.43 11.79
N PRO A 6 -3.30 6.22 11.34
CA PRO A 6 -3.21 6.87 10.04
C PRO A 6 -2.14 7.96 10.00
N GLN A 7 -1.42 8.02 8.88
CA GLN A 7 -0.38 9.02 8.61
C GLN A 7 -0.92 10.19 7.79
N ALA A 8 -2.18 10.13 7.39
CA ALA A 8 -2.84 11.17 6.60
C ALA A 8 -4.36 11.04 6.80
N PRO A 9 -5.16 12.06 6.42
CA PRO A 9 -6.62 11.97 6.50
C PRO A 9 -7.20 10.75 5.79
N THR A 10 -6.58 10.34 4.68
CA THR A 10 -6.89 9.07 4.02
C THR A 10 -5.66 8.19 4.09
N HIS A 11 -5.75 7.08 4.81
CA HIS A 11 -4.71 6.08 4.91
C HIS A 11 -5.37 4.71 4.88
N ILE A 12 -5.30 4.05 3.71
CA ILE A 12 -5.99 2.80 3.44
C ILE A 12 -4.96 1.70 3.19
N LEU A 13 -5.23 0.50 3.68
CA LEU A 13 -4.40 -0.67 3.48
C LEU A 13 -5.08 -1.62 2.50
N ILE A 14 -4.32 -2.09 1.51
CA ILE A 14 -4.74 -3.11 0.56
C ILE A 14 -3.92 -4.36 0.84
N ILE A 15 -4.60 -5.47 1.14
CA ILE A 15 -3.97 -6.70 1.58
C ILE A 15 -4.47 -7.87 0.74
N PRO A 16 -3.58 -8.71 0.16
CA PRO A 16 -4.00 -9.93 -0.51
C PRO A 16 -4.42 -10.98 0.51
N ARG A 17 -5.31 -11.88 0.11
CA ARG A 17 -5.66 -13.04 0.95
C ARG A 17 -4.54 -14.08 0.96
N LYS A 18 -3.78 -14.18 -0.15
CA LYS A 18 -2.63 -15.08 -0.23
C LYS A 18 -1.58 -14.66 0.81
N PRO A 19 -1.04 -15.59 1.62
CA PRO A 19 -0.08 -15.25 2.67
C PRO A 19 1.33 -15.03 2.09
N ILE A 20 1.60 -13.84 1.63
CA ILE A 20 2.92 -13.41 1.12
C ILE A 20 3.51 -12.46 2.17
N GLN A 21 4.71 -12.74 2.67
CA GLN A 21 5.32 -11.94 3.73
C GLN A 21 5.71 -10.54 3.27
N SER A 22 6.35 -10.44 2.10
CA SER A 22 6.79 -9.16 1.54
C SER A 22 7.06 -9.31 0.04
N LEU A 23 7.44 -8.22 -0.62
CA LEU A 23 7.84 -8.27 -2.03
C LEU A 23 9.04 -9.19 -2.26
N LYS A 24 9.89 -9.43 -1.24
CA LYS A 24 11.02 -10.35 -1.37
C LYS A 24 10.59 -11.79 -1.68
N GLN A 25 9.41 -12.18 -1.21
CA GLN A 25 8.87 -13.53 -1.42
C GLN A 25 7.93 -13.63 -2.61
N ILE A 26 7.73 -12.53 -3.35
CA ILE A 26 6.91 -12.54 -4.57
C ILE A 26 7.51 -13.50 -5.59
N GLN A 27 6.64 -14.31 -6.20
CA GLN A 27 7.01 -15.22 -7.27
C GLN A 27 6.42 -14.72 -8.59
N LYS A 28 6.94 -15.23 -9.71
CA LYS A 28 6.45 -14.85 -11.03
C LYS A 28 4.95 -15.14 -11.19
N GLU A 29 4.46 -16.20 -10.56
CA GLU A 29 3.05 -16.57 -10.55
C GLU A 29 2.15 -15.54 -9.84
N ASP A 30 2.73 -14.65 -9.03
CA ASP A 30 2.01 -13.62 -8.30
C ASP A 30 1.87 -12.30 -9.09
N GLN A 31 2.34 -12.27 -10.33
CA GLN A 31 2.36 -11.05 -11.15
C GLN A 31 0.97 -10.46 -11.33
N GLU A 32 -0.02 -11.30 -11.67
CA GLU A 32 -1.40 -10.83 -11.85
C GLU A 32 -2.00 -10.34 -10.54
N LEU A 33 -1.72 -11.03 -9.44
CA LEU A 33 -2.18 -10.61 -8.12
C LEU A 33 -1.63 -9.24 -7.76
N LEU A 34 -0.34 -9.01 -7.97
CA LEU A 34 0.28 -7.73 -7.64
C LEU A 34 -0.31 -6.60 -8.47
N GLY A 35 -0.48 -6.81 -9.77
CA GLY A 35 -1.15 -5.84 -10.65
C GLY A 35 -2.58 -5.55 -10.22
N HIS A 36 -3.31 -6.59 -9.82
CA HIS A 36 -4.67 -6.46 -9.32
C HIS A 36 -4.73 -5.60 -8.04
N LEU A 37 -3.80 -5.82 -7.11
CA LEU A 37 -3.74 -5.03 -5.87
C LEU A 37 -3.47 -3.54 -6.16
N LEU A 38 -2.57 -3.24 -7.08
CA LEU A 38 -2.27 -1.86 -7.46
C LEU A 38 -3.47 -1.20 -8.16
N LEU A 39 -4.14 -1.94 -9.03
CA LEU A 39 -5.35 -1.45 -9.70
C LEU A 39 -6.46 -1.17 -8.69
N LYS A 40 -6.69 -2.09 -7.75
CA LYS A 40 -7.69 -1.89 -6.69
C LYS A 40 -7.36 -0.68 -5.83
N GLY A 41 -6.09 -0.51 -5.47
CA GLY A 41 -5.65 0.67 -4.71
C GLY A 41 -5.96 1.96 -5.45
N THR A 42 -5.70 1.99 -6.75
CA THR A 42 -6.01 3.14 -7.61
C THR A 42 -7.51 3.42 -7.66
N GLU A 43 -8.32 2.38 -7.85
CA GLU A 43 -9.79 2.52 -7.87
C GLU A 43 -10.32 3.08 -6.54
N ILE A 44 -9.81 2.57 -5.43
CA ILE A 44 -10.22 3.02 -4.10
C ILE A 44 -9.81 4.47 -3.86
N ALA A 45 -8.60 4.86 -4.26
CA ALA A 45 -8.13 6.25 -4.15
C ALA A 45 -9.04 7.20 -4.93
N ASN A 46 -9.39 6.83 -6.16
CA ASN A 46 -10.31 7.63 -6.97
C ASN A 46 -11.70 7.70 -6.34
N ALA A 47 -12.22 6.58 -5.84
CA ALA A 47 -13.54 6.54 -5.19
C ALA A 47 -13.57 7.37 -3.91
N ALA A 48 -12.43 7.48 -3.21
CA ALA A 48 -12.31 8.33 -2.01
C ALA A 48 -12.18 9.82 -2.35
N GLY A 49 -12.18 10.18 -3.62
CA GLY A 49 -12.10 11.57 -4.06
C GLY A 49 -10.69 12.16 -4.01
N LEU A 50 -9.66 11.34 -3.87
CA LEU A 50 -8.28 11.83 -3.84
C LEU A 50 -7.86 12.31 -5.23
N LYS A 51 -7.36 13.54 -5.31
CA LYS A 51 -6.80 14.10 -6.55
C LYS A 51 -5.37 13.66 -6.76
N SER A 52 -4.67 13.41 -5.66
CA SER A 52 -3.32 12.87 -5.67
C SER A 52 -3.10 12.04 -4.41
N TRP A 53 -2.23 11.07 -4.51
CA TRP A 53 -1.95 10.17 -3.38
C TRP A 53 -0.58 9.53 -3.58
N ARG A 54 -0.10 8.89 -2.53
CA ARG A 54 1.12 8.11 -2.56
C ARG A 54 0.78 6.64 -2.30
N THR A 55 1.32 5.77 -3.12
CA THR A 55 1.21 4.31 -2.94
C THR A 55 2.55 3.82 -2.39
N VAL A 56 2.53 3.15 -1.24
CA VAL A 56 3.75 2.72 -0.55
C VAL A 56 3.67 1.24 -0.22
N ILE A 57 4.75 0.52 -0.53
CA ILE A 57 4.93 -0.89 -0.14
C ILE A 57 6.26 -0.97 0.59
N ASN A 58 6.23 -1.16 1.89
CA ASN A 58 7.44 -1.35 2.68
C ASN A 58 7.91 -2.80 2.53
N THR A 59 9.18 -3.00 2.23
CA THR A 59 9.77 -4.32 2.04
C THR A 59 10.95 -4.47 2.99
N GLY A 60 10.78 -5.28 4.03
CA GLY A 60 11.82 -5.54 5.03
C GLY A 60 11.75 -4.57 6.20
N GLU A 61 12.37 -4.97 7.30
CA GLU A 61 12.32 -4.26 8.58
C GLU A 61 12.91 -2.85 8.50
N GLU A 62 14.08 -2.71 7.87
CA GLU A 62 14.74 -1.40 7.76
C GLU A 62 13.99 -0.41 6.89
N ALA A 63 13.14 -0.92 5.98
CA ALA A 63 12.28 -0.06 5.17
C ALA A 63 10.98 0.31 5.87
N GLY A 64 10.79 -0.15 7.12
CA GLY A 64 9.61 0.19 7.90
C GLY A 64 8.50 -0.86 7.90
N GLN A 65 8.76 -2.05 7.38
CA GLN A 65 7.77 -3.12 7.46
C GLN A 65 7.76 -3.72 8.86
N THR A 66 6.64 -3.60 9.55
CA THR A 66 6.48 -4.13 10.91
C THR A 66 5.52 -5.32 10.97
N VAL A 67 4.65 -5.45 9.98
CA VAL A 67 3.73 -6.58 9.82
C VAL A 67 4.17 -7.37 8.59
N PHE A 68 4.50 -8.66 8.77
CA PHE A 68 5.04 -9.50 7.70
C PHE A 68 3.94 -10.26 6.96
N HIS A 69 2.99 -9.50 6.48
CA HIS A 69 2.00 -9.86 5.48
C HIS A 69 1.97 -8.70 4.49
N LEU A 70 2.25 -8.98 3.23
CA LEU A 70 2.31 -7.96 2.16
C LEU A 70 1.10 -7.04 2.24
N HIS A 71 1.35 -5.73 2.27
CA HIS A 71 0.29 -4.74 2.25
C HIS A 71 0.76 -3.48 1.54
N ILE A 72 -0.22 -2.80 0.94
CA ILE A 72 0.00 -1.58 0.17
C ILE A 72 -0.70 -0.44 0.88
N HIS A 73 0.02 0.64 1.16
CA HIS A 73 -0.55 1.85 1.73
C HIS A 73 -0.99 2.79 0.64
N ILE A 74 -2.21 3.32 0.75
CA ILE A 74 -2.71 4.43 -0.05
C ILE A 74 -2.83 5.61 0.90
N ILE A 75 -2.03 6.63 0.69
CA ILE A 75 -1.91 7.78 1.59
C ILE A 75 -2.24 9.06 0.85
N GLY A 76 -3.21 9.82 1.34
CA GLY A 76 -3.62 11.07 0.69
C GLY A 76 -4.44 11.96 1.59
N GLY A 77 -4.91 13.08 1.04
CA GLY A 77 -5.72 14.04 1.76
C GLY A 77 -4.91 15.16 2.41
N ARG A 78 -3.61 15.19 2.22
CA ARG A 78 -2.73 16.27 2.62
C ARG A 78 -1.53 16.34 1.69
N LYS A 79 -0.78 17.44 1.75
CA LYS A 79 0.48 17.54 1.00
C LYS A 79 1.49 16.55 1.57
N LEU A 80 2.13 15.80 0.71
CA LEU A 80 3.18 14.85 1.06
C LEU A 80 4.51 15.38 0.56
N SER A 81 5.51 15.36 1.41
CA SER A 81 6.81 15.94 1.10
C SER A 81 7.74 14.93 0.41
N TRP A 82 8.81 15.45 -0.13
CA TRP A 82 9.89 14.68 -0.72
C TRP A 82 11.21 15.17 -0.10
N PRO A 83 12.16 14.28 0.28
CA PRO A 83 12.17 12.83 0.08
C PRO A 83 11.14 12.08 0.94
N PRO A 84 10.75 10.85 0.56
CA PRO A 84 9.66 10.11 1.20
C PRO A 84 9.98 9.53 2.59
N GLY A 85 11.21 9.59 3.00
CA GLY A 85 11.60 9.02 4.30
C GLY A 85 12.70 9.76 5.00
#